data_9e2623624aab87598085ea38b19388fd
#
_entry.id   9e2623624aab87598085ea38b19388fd
#
_cell.length_a   1.000
_cell.length_b   1.000
_cell.length_c   1.000
_cell.angle_alpha   90.00
_cell.angle_beta   90.00
_cell.angle_gamma   90.00
#
_symmetry.space_group_name_H-M   'P 1'
#
loop_
_entity.id
_entity.type
_entity.pdbx_description
1 polymer ?
#
loop_
_entity_poly.entity_id
_entity_poly.type
_entity_poly.pdbx_seq_one_letter_code
_entity_poly.pdbx_strand_id
1 'polypeptide(L)'
;KPVPSTKASSQPCASLLFVGVRGSGEKAPYGTTVSKARDALAARWKGHGSVREVWLDYPATDPHTLADESFTNLLLDDEFPSTKYFDSATEGADKLSDLLDSEGRRCPKEWTVLAGYSQGAQAITEALGRTSVPNRLAGALLMGNPDRYPTQHVQSLDGTADLSGIGMA
;
A
#
# COMPACT_ATOMS: atom_id res chain seq x y z
N LYS A 1 -10.46 -19.62 -4.94
CA LYS A 1 -9.62 -18.42 -4.77
C LYS A 1 -10.01 -17.75 -3.45
N PRO A 2 -9.05 -17.42 -2.57
CA PRO A 2 -9.36 -16.67 -1.36
C PRO A 2 -9.95 -15.31 -1.76
N VAL A 3 -11.01 -14.91 -1.06
CA VAL A 3 -11.64 -13.60 -1.29
C VAL A 3 -10.86 -12.58 -0.46
N PRO A 4 -10.41 -11.46 -1.05
CA PRO A 4 -9.75 -10.42 -0.30
C PRO A 4 -10.69 -9.82 0.76
N SER A 5 -10.16 -9.57 1.94
CA SER A 5 -10.89 -9.01 3.07
C SER A 5 -10.30 -7.68 3.51
N THR A 6 -11.15 -6.73 3.90
CA THR A 6 -10.72 -5.44 4.46
C THR A 6 -10.45 -5.50 5.96
N LYS A 7 -10.88 -6.56 6.63
CA LYS A 7 -10.76 -6.68 8.07
C LYS A 7 -9.70 -7.70 8.43
N ALA A 8 -8.94 -7.41 9.48
CA ALA A 8 -8.17 -8.40 10.22
C ALA A 8 -9.13 -9.54 10.50
N SER A 9 -8.97 -10.63 9.79
CA SER A 9 -10.10 -11.45 9.46
C SER A 9 -10.27 -12.63 10.40
N SER A 10 -11.48 -13.12 10.43
CA SER A 10 -11.79 -14.48 10.84
C SER A 10 -11.14 -15.57 9.96
N GLN A 11 -10.38 -15.23 8.92
CA GLN A 11 -9.69 -16.20 8.07
C GLN A 11 -8.59 -16.90 8.87
N PRO A 12 -8.45 -18.24 8.72
CA PRO A 12 -7.34 -18.97 9.34
C PRO A 12 -5.98 -18.39 8.91
N CYS A 13 -5.00 -18.42 9.82
CA CYS A 13 -3.63 -18.05 9.48
C CYS A 13 -3.11 -18.92 8.34
N ALA A 14 -2.33 -18.32 7.44
CA ALA A 14 -1.72 -18.97 6.31
C ALA A 14 -0.20 -19.00 6.46
N SER A 15 0.49 -19.61 5.50
CA SER A 15 1.95 -19.52 5.43
C SER A 15 2.39 -18.10 5.01
N LEU A 16 1.57 -17.43 4.20
CA LEU A 16 1.84 -16.10 3.66
C LEU A 16 0.57 -15.23 3.72
N LEU A 17 0.73 -14.02 4.22
CA LEU A 17 -0.24 -12.94 4.10
C LEU A 17 0.19 -11.98 2.99
N PHE A 18 -0.66 -11.78 2.00
CA PHE A 18 -0.51 -10.72 1.02
C PHE A 18 -1.39 -9.53 1.42
N VAL A 19 -0.78 -8.36 1.53
CA VAL A 19 -1.49 -7.10 1.78
C VAL A 19 -1.33 -6.18 0.57
N GLY A 20 -2.43 -5.86 -0.08
CA GLY A 20 -2.45 -4.97 -1.24
C GLY A 20 -2.94 -3.57 -0.87
N VAL A 21 -2.22 -2.54 -1.35
CA VAL A 21 -2.55 -1.13 -1.13
C VAL A 21 -2.63 -0.42 -2.48
N ARG A 22 -3.85 -0.16 -2.93
CA ARG A 22 -4.10 0.44 -4.25
C ARG A 22 -3.59 1.87 -4.34
N GLY A 23 -3.38 2.35 -5.58
CA GLY A 23 -3.03 3.74 -5.85
C GLY A 23 -4.22 4.68 -5.75
N SER A 24 -3.94 5.99 -5.73
CA SER A 24 -4.96 7.04 -5.74
C SER A 24 -5.89 6.92 -6.96
N GLY A 25 -7.20 7.05 -6.73
CA GLY A 25 -8.22 6.94 -7.76
C GLY A 25 -8.48 5.51 -8.27
N GLU A 26 -7.73 4.52 -7.84
CA GLU A 26 -7.95 3.13 -8.22
C GLU A 26 -9.11 2.50 -7.44
N LYS A 27 -9.80 1.58 -8.11
CA LYS A 27 -10.94 0.87 -7.49
C LYS A 27 -10.47 -0.23 -6.55
N ALA A 28 -11.21 -0.38 -5.43
CA ALA A 28 -11.08 -1.52 -4.54
C ALA A 28 -11.32 -2.85 -5.30
N PRO A 29 -10.71 -3.96 -4.87
CA PRO A 29 -9.84 -4.10 -3.69
C PRO A 29 -8.40 -3.63 -3.92
N TYR A 30 -7.79 -3.89 -5.08
CA TYR A 30 -6.35 -3.72 -5.29
C TYR A 30 -5.98 -2.67 -6.33
N GLY A 31 -6.92 -2.20 -7.14
CA GLY A 31 -6.60 -1.52 -8.38
C GLY A 31 -5.94 -2.45 -9.41
N THR A 32 -5.54 -1.89 -10.55
CA THR A 32 -5.01 -2.68 -11.67
C THR A 32 -3.58 -3.17 -11.42
N THR A 33 -2.73 -2.30 -10.92
CA THR A 33 -1.29 -2.59 -10.78
C THR A 33 -1.01 -3.59 -9.66
N VAL A 34 -1.60 -3.38 -8.50
CA VAL A 34 -1.44 -4.30 -7.35
C VAL A 34 -2.08 -5.66 -7.63
N SER A 35 -3.18 -5.70 -8.38
CA SER A 35 -3.78 -6.98 -8.82
C SER A 35 -2.82 -7.83 -9.64
N LYS A 36 -2.04 -7.21 -10.53
CA LYS A 36 -1.02 -7.93 -11.31
C LYS A 36 0.11 -8.47 -10.42
N ALA A 37 0.55 -7.67 -9.46
CA ALA A 37 1.55 -8.12 -8.48
C ALA A 37 1.04 -9.31 -7.65
N ARG A 38 -0.21 -9.24 -7.20
CA ARG A 38 -0.88 -10.34 -6.50
C ARG A 38 -0.91 -11.62 -7.33
N ASP A 39 -1.30 -11.52 -8.60
CA ASP A 39 -1.38 -12.67 -9.50
C ASP A 39 0.00 -13.31 -9.74
N ALA A 40 1.03 -12.49 -9.93
CA ALA A 40 2.40 -12.94 -10.09
C ALA A 40 2.93 -13.65 -8.84
N LEU A 41 2.66 -13.09 -7.67
CA LEU A 41 3.03 -13.72 -6.39
C LEU A 41 2.33 -15.07 -6.22
N ALA A 42 1.03 -15.11 -6.43
CA ALA A 42 0.24 -16.32 -6.29
C ALA A 42 0.72 -17.44 -7.21
N ALA A 43 1.09 -17.10 -8.45
CA ALA A 43 1.65 -18.07 -9.40
C ALA A 43 2.99 -18.62 -8.94
N ARG A 44 3.87 -17.78 -8.40
CA ARG A 44 5.20 -18.19 -7.91
C ARG A 44 5.17 -18.93 -6.58
N TRP A 45 4.18 -18.61 -5.74
CA TRP A 45 4.03 -19.23 -4.43
C TRP A 45 3.35 -20.60 -4.49
N LYS A 46 2.81 -20.97 -5.65
CA LYS A 46 2.12 -22.25 -5.85
C LYS A 46 2.99 -23.41 -5.41
N GLY A 47 2.49 -24.23 -4.47
CA GLY A 47 3.21 -25.37 -3.93
C GLY A 47 4.12 -25.04 -2.72
N HIS A 48 4.26 -23.78 -2.33
CA HIS A 48 5.08 -23.38 -1.18
C HIS A 48 4.30 -23.17 0.12
N GLY A 49 3.00 -23.29 0.09
CA GLY A 49 2.14 -23.15 1.25
C GLY A 49 0.85 -22.38 0.94
N SER A 50 0.07 -22.15 1.98
CA SER A 50 -1.19 -21.40 1.88
C SER A 50 -0.94 -19.89 1.82
N VAL A 51 -1.82 -19.18 1.10
CA VAL A 51 -1.83 -17.73 1.00
C VAL A 51 -3.21 -17.21 1.40
N ARG A 52 -3.24 -16.18 2.22
CA ARG A 52 -4.44 -15.37 2.42
C ARG A 52 -4.18 -13.95 1.98
N GLU A 53 -5.23 -13.24 1.63
CA GLU A 53 -5.17 -11.93 1.03
C GLU A 53 -6.00 -10.93 1.82
N VAL A 54 -5.42 -9.76 2.05
CA VAL A 54 -6.08 -8.60 2.63
C VAL A 54 -5.79 -7.39 1.76
N TRP A 55 -6.80 -6.57 1.53
CA TRP A 55 -6.61 -5.27 0.91
C TRP A 55 -6.87 -4.16 1.91
N LEU A 56 -6.11 -3.08 1.80
CA LEU A 56 -6.27 -1.94 2.69
C LEU A 56 -7.44 -1.07 2.24
N ASP A 57 -8.44 -0.95 3.09
CA ASP A 57 -9.57 -0.06 2.88
C ASP A 57 -9.25 1.34 3.41
N TYR A 58 -8.74 2.18 2.52
CA TYR A 58 -8.42 3.58 2.78
C TYR A 58 -8.97 4.47 1.65
N PRO A 59 -9.07 5.80 1.82
CA PRO A 59 -9.73 6.67 0.83
C PRO A 59 -9.14 6.58 -0.58
N ALA A 60 -7.83 6.44 -0.72
CA ALA A 60 -7.12 6.44 -2.01
C ALA A 60 -7.54 7.64 -2.88
N THR A 61 -7.56 8.83 -2.28
CA THR A 61 -8.05 10.06 -2.89
C THR A 61 -7.25 10.41 -4.14
N ASP A 62 -7.97 10.61 -5.24
CA ASP A 62 -7.39 10.99 -6.51
C ASP A 62 -7.09 12.49 -6.55
N PRO A 63 -5.84 12.91 -6.79
CA PRO A 63 -5.50 14.32 -6.91
C PRO A 63 -6.18 14.99 -8.12
N HIS A 64 -6.61 14.23 -9.13
CA HIS A 64 -7.26 14.76 -10.33
C HIS A 64 -8.74 15.10 -10.13
N THR A 65 -9.44 14.47 -9.20
CA THR A 65 -10.84 14.84 -8.87
C THR A 65 -10.94 16.23 -8.27
N LEU A 66 -9.83 16.79 -7.81
CA LEU A 66 -9.74 18.13 -7.24
C LEU A 66 -9.52 19.21 -8.31
N ALA A 67 -9.08 18.84 -9.52
CA ALA A 67 -8.92 19.76 -10.65
C ALA A 67 -10.26 20.05 -11.36
N ASP A 68 -11.26 19.17 -11.21
CA ASP A 68 -12.59 19.31 -11.79
C ASP A 68 -13.59 20.06 -10.90
N GLU A 69 -13.26 20.26 -9.63
CA GLU A 69 -14.02 21.20 -8.79
C GLU A 69 -13.71 22.61 -9.26
N SER A 70 -14.72 23.30 -9.76
CA SER A 70 -14.63 24.62 -10.38
C SER A 70 -13.70 25.55 -9.57
N PHE A 71 -12.86 26.29 -10.29
CA PHE A 71 -11.88 27.27 -9.79
C PHE A 71 -12.46 28.25 -8.75
N THR A 72 -13.77 28.44 -8.73
CA THR A 72 -14.51 29.23 -7.75
C THR A 72 -14.59 28.60 -6.36
N ASN A 73 -14.61 27.27 -6.25
CA ASN A 73 -14.59 26.59 -4.95
C ASN A 73 -13.17 26.52 -4.37
N LEU A 74 -12.16 26.55 -5.23
CA LEU A 74 -10.75 26.57 -4.83
C LEU A 74 -10.34 27.84 -4.07
N LEU A 75 -11.02 28.96 -4.33
CA LEU A 75 -10.75 30.24 -3.68
C LEU A 75 -11.49 30.44 -2.34
N LEU A 76 -12.43 29.54 -2.02
CA LEU A 76 -13.26 29.63 -0.83
C LEU A 76 -12.97 28.53 0.21
N ASP A 77 -12.24 27.48 -0.18
CA ASP A 77 -11.80 26.41 0.71
C ASP A 77 -10.35 26.64 1.11
N ASP A 78 -10.09 26.86 2.39
CA ASP A 78 -8.75 26.99 2.97
C ASP A 78 -7.90 25.69 2.89
N GLU A 79 -8.48 24.60 2.38
CA GLU A 79 -7.78 23.35 2.19
C GLU A 79 -7.28 23.18 0.75
N PHE A 80 -5.96 23.25 0.58
CA PHE A 80 -5.32 22.95 -0.70
C PHE A 80 -5.61 21.50 -1.14
N PRO A 81 -5.83 21.26 -2.46
CA PRO A 81 -6.04 19.91 -3.00
C PRO A 81 -4.97 18.87 -2.61
N SER A 82 -3.72 19.33 -2.43
CA SER A 82 -2.62 18.52 -1.93
C SER A 82 -2.87 17.97 -0.52
N THR A 83 -3.57 18.70 0.36
CA THR A 83 -3.84 18.28 1.73
C THR A 83 -4.66 16.99 1.78
N LYS A 84 -5.74 16.90 0.99
CA LYS A 84 -6.58 15.68 0.93
C LYS A 84 -5.83 14.46 0.43
N TYR A 85 -4.90 14.65 -0.52
CA TYR A 85 -4.03 13.57 -0.98
C TYR A 85 -3.11 13.07 0.14
N PHE A 86 -2.44 13.99 0.86
CA PHE A 86 -1.56 13.64 1.97
C PHE A 86 -2.32 13.04 3.15
N ASP A 87 -3.49 13.57 3.48
CA ASP A 87 -4.36 13.03 4.51
C ASP A 87 -4.78 11.60 4.18
N SER A 88 -5.09 11.32 2.92
CA SER A 88 -5.40 9.98 2.44
C SER A 88 -4.21 9.03 2.59
N ALA A 89 -3.00 9.45 2.22
CA ALA A 89 -1.79 8.65 2.39
C ALA A 89 -1.51 8.38 3.87
N THR A 90 -1.64 9.39 4.73
CA THR A 90 -1.46 9.29 6.18
C THR A 90 -2.49 8.36 6.81
N GLU A 91 -3.77 8.48 6.45
CA GLU A 91 -4.81 7.56 6.89
C GLU A 91 -4.52 6.12 6.44
N GLY A 92 -4.04 5.96 5.21
CA GLY A 92 -3.59 4.67 4.70
C GLY A 92 -2.45 4.09 5.53
N ALA A 93 -1.46 4.91 5.89
CA ALA A 93 -0.34 4.49 6.73
C ALA A 93 -0.79 4.08 8.13
N ASP A 94 -1.69 4.83 8.74
CA ASP A 94 -2.25 4.53 10.08
C ASP A 94 -3.01 3.21 10.06
N LYS A 95 -3.90 3.03 9.11
CA LYS A 95 -4.68 1.79 8.94
C LYS A 95 -3.79 0.59 8.64
N LEU A 96 -2.74 0.77 7.84
CA LEU A 96 -1.80 -0.30 7.53
C LEU A 96 -0.98 -0.69 8.77
N SER A 97 -0.52 0.27 9.55
CA SER A 97 0.18 0.02 10.80
C SER A 97 -0.68 -0.79 11.78
N ASP A 98 -1.94 -0.41 11.95
CA ASP A 98 -2.88 -1.13 12.80
C ASP A 98 -3.16 -2.56 12.28
N LEU A 99 -3.28 -2.71 10.97
CA LEU A 99 -3.47 -4.01 10.32
C LEU A 99 -2.28 -4.93 10.57
N LEU A 100 -1.06 -4.45 10.31
CA LEU A 100 0.16 -5.24 10.50
C LEU A 100 0.35 -5.65 11.94
N ASP A 101 0.05 -4.77 12.86
CA ASP A 101 0.13 -5.01 14.31
C ASP A 101 -0.87 -6.09 14.76
N SER A 102 -2.12 -5.96 14.35
CA SER A 102 -3.18 -6.90 14.72
C SER A 102 -2.96 -8.29 14.10
N GLU A 103 -2.56 -8.33 12.82
CA GLU A 103 -2.30 -9.59 12.13
C GLU A 103 -1.02 -10.27 12.63
N GLY A 104 0.01 -9.50 12.94
CA GLY A 104 1.24 -10.03 13.54
C GLY A 104 1.01 -10.68 14.92
N ARG A 105 0.12 -10.10 15.73
CA ARG A 105 -0.29 -10.70 17.02
C ARG A 105 -1.15 -11.94 16.82
N ARG A 106 -2.08 -11.90 15.88
CA ARG A 106 -2.99 -12.99 15.60
C ARG A 106 -2.32 -14.20 14.96
N CYS A 107 -1.40 -13.94 14.01
CA CYS A 107 -0.72 -14.95 13.20
C CYS A 107 0.81 -14.79 13.24
N PRO A 108 1.45 -15.05 14.39
CA PRO A 108 2.86 -14.72 14.60
C PRO A 108 3.85 -15.55 13.76
N LYS A 109 3.40 -16.62 13.15
CA LYS A 109 4.22 -17.48 12.27
C LYS A 109 4.05 -17.21 10.79
N GLU A 110 3.13 -16.33 10.43
CA GLU A 110 2.81 -16.00 9.05
C GLU A 110 3.81 -14.99 8.49
N TRP A 111 4.32 -15.25 7.30
CA TRP A 111 5.09 -14.27 6.55
C TRP A 111 4.17 -13.23 5.91
N THR A 112 4.63 -12.00 5.80
CA THR A 112 3.85 -10.91 5.19
C THR A 112 4.59 -10.34 3.98
N VAL A 113 3.86 -10.16 2.88
CA VAL A 113 4.29 -9.41 1.70
C VAL A 113 3.33 -8.24 1.48
N LEU A 114 3.90 -7.06 1.35
CA LEU A 114 3.16 -5.83 1.03
C LEU A 114 3.36 -5.50 -0.44
N ALA A 115 2.31 -5.05 -1.11
CA ALA A 115 2.41 -4.51 -2.46
C ALA A 115 1.58 -3.24 -2.56
N GLY A 116 2.20 -2.14 -2.97
CA GLY A 116 1.55 -0.85 -3.12
C GLY A 116 1.91 -0.15 -4.42
N TYR A 117 0.96 0.61 -4.95
CA TYR A 117 1.12 1.41 -6.14
C TYR A 117 0.88 2.88 -5.85
N SER A 118 1.78 3.76 -6.32
CA SER A 118 1.67 5.21 -6.20
C SER A 118 1.40 5.65 -4.75
N GLN A 119 0.26 6.25 -4.43
CA GLN A 119 -0.13 6.62 -3.07
C GLN A 119 -0.14 5.41 -2.11
N GLY A 120 -0.50 4.23 -2.60
CA GLY A 120 -0.42 2.99 -1.81
C GLY A 120 1.01 2.61 -1.44
N ALA A 121 1.98 2.83 -2.33
CA ALA A 121 3.40 2.66 -2.04
C ALA A 121 3.90 3.69 -1.01
N GLN A 122 3.43 4.94 -1.11
CA GLN A 122 3.70 5.98 -0.11
C GLN A 122 3.16 5.59 1.27
N ALA A 123 1.92 5.14 1.35
CA ALA A 123 1.32 4.68 2.62
C ALA A 123 2.12 3.54 3.26
N ILE A 124 2.62 2.59 2.47
CA ILE A 124 3.51 1.51 2.96
C ILE A 124 4.82 2.10 3.49
N THR A 125 5.45 3.01 2.75
CA THR A 125 6.71 3.66 3.14
C THR A 125 6.55 4.38 4.48
N GLU A 126 5.50 5.16 4.63
CA GLU A 126 5.19 5.86 5.88
C GLU A 126 4.92 4.88 7.04
N ALA A 127 4.11 3.86 6.82
CA ALA A 127 3.80 2.86 7.84
C ALA A 127 5.06 2.14 8.34
N LEU A 128 5.93 1.71 7.43
CA LEU A 128 7.18 1.03 7.78
C LEU A 128 8.21 1.96 8.45
N GLY A 129 8.14 3.26 8.17
CA GLY A 129 8.99 4.26 8.80
C GLY A 129 8.60 4.62 10.24
N ARG A 130 7.33 4.42 10.62
CA ARG A 130 6.79 4.81 11.93
C ARG A 130 6.84 3.72 13.00
N THR A 131 6.82 2.46 12.57
CA THR A 131 6.69 1.32 13.48
C THR A 131 7.89 0.38 13.33
N SER A 132 8.10 -0.46 14.35
CA SER A 132 8.99 -1.60 14.18
C SER A 132 8.51 -2.45 13.01
N VAL A 133 9.40 -2.73 12.08
CA VAL A 133 9.10 -3.62 10.95
C VAL A 133 8.55 -4.94 11.49
N PRO A 134 7.44 -5.47 10.96
CA PRO A 134 6.90 -6.74 11.40
C PRO A 134 7.97 -7.83 11.39
N ASN A 135 8.06 -8.63 12.43
CA ASN A 135 9.09 -9.65 12.61
C ASN A 135 9.19 -10.67 11.46
N ARG A 136 8.15 -10.75 10.62
CA ARG A 136 8.07 -11.66 9.48
C ARG A 136 7.66 -10.95 8.19
N LEU A 137 8.16 -9.75 7.98
CA LEU A 137 8.05 -9.09 6.69
C LEU A 137 9.00 -9.76 5.69
N ALA A 138 8.44 -10.49 4.73
CA ALA A 138 9.19 -11.12 3.66
C ALA A 138 9.63 -10.14 2.58
N GLY A 139 8.84 -9.09 2.35
CA GLY A 139 9.16 -8.05 1.40
C GLY A 139 8.04 -7.04 1.21
N ALA A 140 8.40 -5.91 0.62
CA ALA A 140 7.48 -4.87 0.20
C ALA A 140 7.77 -4.47 -1.24
N LEU A 141 6.79 -4.60 -2.12
CA LEU A 141 6.86 -4.19 -3.52
C LEU A 141 6.23 -2.81 -3.66
N LEU A 142 7.07 -1.81 -3.91
CA LEU A 142 6.69 -0.41 -4.01
C LEU A 142 6.77 0.03 -5.48
N MET A 143 5.62 0.16 -6.11
CA MET A 143 5.53 0.51 -7.53
C MET A 143 5.15 1.98 -7.67
N GLY A 144 5.95 2.75 -8.43
CA GLY A 144 5.70 4.17 -8.65
C GLY A 144 5.61 4.99 -7.36
N ASN A 145 6.48 4.70 -6.39
CA ASN A 145 6.47 5.35 -5.08
C ASN A 145 6.89 6.83 -5.19
N PRO A 146 6.01 7.80 -4.84
CA PRO A 146 6.35 9.21 -4.87
C PRO A 146 7.39 9.64 -3.82
N ASP A 147 7.54 8.87 -2.74
CA ASP A 147 8.51 9.12 -1.66
C ASP A 147 9.89 8.50 -1.92
N ARG A 148 10.12 8.01 -3.13
CA ARG A 148 11.40 7.42 -3.47
C ARG A 148 12.50 8.48 -3.64
N TYR A 149 13.67 8.20 -3.07
CA TYR A 149 14.90 8.97 -3.31
C TYR A 149 16.11 8.03 -3.45
N PRO A 150 17.21 8.46 -4.15
CA PRO A 150 18.28 7.55 -4.57
C PRO A 150 19.05 6.86 -3.46
N THR A 151 19.07 7.44 -2.26
CA THR A 151 19.81 6.90 -1.10
C THR A 151 19.02 5.92 -0.24
N GLN A 152 17.78 5.62 -0.60
CA GLN A 152 16.99 4.61 0.11
C GLN A 152 17.57 3.21 -0.06
N HIS A 153 17.54 2.43 1.01
CA HIS A 153 17.93 1.01 1.00
C HIS A 153 16.86 0.14 0.34
N VAL A 154 16.67 0.33 -0.95
CA VAL A 154 15.74 -0.45 -1.78
C VAL A 154 16.44 -1.03 -2.99
N GLN A 155 16.01 -2.21 -3.43
CA GLN A 155 16.45 -2.77 -4.69
C GLN A 155 15.57 -2.23 -5.82
N SER A 156 16.20 -1.77 -6.89
CA SER A 156 15.51 -1.45 -8.13
C SER A 156 15.48 -2.67 -9.04
N LEU A 157 14.31 -2.99 -9.58
CA LEU A 157 14.14 -4.12 -10.48
C LEU A 157 14.31 -3.76 -11.96
N ASP A 158 14.33 -2.47 -12.28
CA ASP A 158 14.27 -1.96 -13.65
C ASP A 158 15.39 -0.97 -13.99
N GLY A 159 16.43 -0.89 -13.17
CA GLY A 159 17.55 0.03 -13.39
C GLY A 159 17.24 1.51 -13.08
N THR A 160 16.14 1.79 -12.38
CA THR A 160 15.73 3.14 -11.98
C THR A 160 16.24 3.55 -10.59
N ALA A 161 17.36 2.96 -10.12
CA ALA A 161 17.89 3.20 -8.78
C ALA A 161 18.21 4.68 -8.51
N ASP A 162 18.60 5.42 -9.54
CA ASP A 162 18.97 6.83 -9.44
C ASP A 162 17.80 7.80 -9.61
N LEU A 163 16.59 7.30 -9.88
CA LEU A 163 15.42 8.13 -10.04
C LEU A 163 14.75 8.41 -8.71
N SER A 164 14.45 9.67 -8.46
CA SER A 164 13.61 10.10 -7.33
C SER A 164 12.13 9.98 -7.67
N GLY A 165 11.30 9.94 -6.64
CA GLY A 165 9.89 10.27 -6.76
C GLY A 165 9.69 11.75 -7.06
N ILE A 166 8.46 12.21 -7.08
CA ILE A 166 8.09 13.59 -7.44
C ILE A 166 8.34 14.62 -6.32
N GLY A 167 9.15 14.28 -5.32
CA GLY A 167 9.54 15.19 -4.26
C GLY A 167 8.48 15.39 -3.19
N MET A 168 7.71 14.36 -2.90
CA MET A 168 6.67 14.35 -1.85
C MET A 168 7.19 13.74 -0.54
N ALA A 169 8.50 13.51 -0.44
CA ALA A 169 9.16 13.02 0.77
C ALA A 169 9.50 14.18 1.72
#